data_667ed9f883124c8c5047e7e5d7ba128e
#
_entry.id   667ed9f883124c8c5047e7e5d7ba128e
#
_cell.length_a   1.000
_cell.length_b   1.000
_cell.length_c   1.000
_cell.angle_alpha   90.00
_cell.angle_beta   90.00
_cell.angle_gamma   90.00
#
_symmetry.space_group_name_H-M   'P 1'
#
loop_
_entity.id
_entity.type
_entity.pdbx_description
1 polymer ?
#
loop_
_entity_poly.entity_id
_entity_poly.type
_entity_poly.pdbx_seq_one_letter_code
_entity_poly.pdbx_strand_id
1 'polypeptide(L)'
;MIKEILSVFQSDSLMERAFKGSFEMLNITNEMFKESKRVLRESDSNEFTYDVNEQDIKINKFQREVRKDVFNHLAMSGNEELSSGMILASIVIDLERIGDFTKNIVEIAQSHPQRLHAGDFEDELIKLERGVEDTFGRTIYCFKNSDEKAAFNLLKEYKWMSRSFDNKIQSLMRGEDSTLTTGSAVALAIYLRALKRIFAHLRNVTSSVVNPFHRIGFKPKKKKKKED
;
A
#
# COMPACT_ATOMS: atom_id res chain seq x y z
N MET A 1 -13.07 -10.86 12.36
CA MET A 1 -12.12 -9.93 13.00
C MET A 1 -12.37 -8.49 12.57
N ILE A 2 -12.04 -8.05 11.37
CA ILE A 2 -12.47 -6.70 10.91
C ILE A 2 -14.01 -6.63 10.79
N LYS A 3 -14.71 -7.73 10.51
CA LYS A 3 -16.19 -7.82 10.62
C LYS A 3 -16.73 -7.53 12.01
N GLU A 4 -16.01 -7.88 13.04
CA GLU A 4 -16.37 -7.55 14.44
C GLU A 4 -16.26 -6.04 14.69
N ILE A 5 -15.27 -5.35 14.07
CA ILE A 5 -15.19 -3.89 14.09
C ILE A 5 -16.46 -3.28 13.45
N LEU A 6 -16.89 -3.79 12.29
CA LEU A 6 -18.07 -3.28 11.60
C LEU A 6 -19.40 -3.61 12.27
N SER A 7 -19.46 -4.64 13.13
CA SER A 7 -20.69 -5.03 13.84
C SER A 7 -20.93 -4.25 15.14
N VAL A 8 -19.90 -3.60 15.69
CA VAL A 8 -19.96 -2.83 16.95
C VAL A 8 -20.32 -1.36 16.72
N PHE A 9 -20.57 -0.94 15.46
CA PHE A 9 -20.88 0.45 15.13
C PHE A 9 -22.22 0.92 15.74
N GLN A 10 -22.16 1.34 16.97
CA GLN A 10 -23.05 2.38 17.51
C GLN A 10 -22.25 3.69 17.50
N SER A 11 -22.69 4.61 16.65
CA SER A 11 -22.21 5.97 16.39
C SER A 11 -21.14 6.57 17.33
N ASP A 12 -20.02 7.05 16.75
CA ASP A 12 -18.95 7.84 17.38
C ASP A 12 -17.98 7.11 18.31
N SER A 13 -17.79 5.80 18.19
CA SER A 13 -16.76 5.12 18.97
C SER A 13 -15.33 5.51 18.49
N LEU A 14 -14.37 5.55 19.42
CA LEU A 14 -12.95 5.79 19.10
C LEU A 14 -12.41 4.78 18.07
N MET A 15 -12.90 3.54 18.13
CA MET A 15 -12.52 2.49 17.20
C MET A 15 -13.06 2.76 15.78
N GLU A 16 -14.28 3.27 15.64
CA GLU A 16 -14.83 3.69 14.36
C GLU A 16 -14.03 4.85 13.74
N ARG A 17 -13.67 5.84 14.57
CA ARG A 17 -12.81 6.95 14.12
C ARG A 17 -11.44 6.46 13.65
N ALA A 18 -10.83 5.52 14.40
CA ALA A 18 -9.56 4.90 14.02
C ALA A 18 -9.66 4.14 12.68
N PHE A 19 -10.77 3.40 12.47
CA PHE A 19 -11.02 2.72 11.20
C PHE A 19 -11.22 3.70 10.04
N LYS A 20 -12.07 4.74 10.23
CA LYS A 20 -12.30 5.80 9.24
C LYS A 20 -10.99 6.52 8.89
N GLY A 21 -10.19 6.88 9.89
CA GLY A 21 -8.89 7.51 9.68
C GLY A 21 -7.93 6.61 8.89
N SER A 22 -7.86 5.32 9.18
CA SER A 22 -7.06 4.36 8.41
C SER A 22 -7.56 4.22 6.97
N PHE A 23 -8.88 4.24 6.77
CA PHE A 23 -9.48 4.19 5.43
C PHE A 23 -9.16 5.45 4.61
N GLU A 24 -9.23 6.64 5.23
CA GLU A 24 -8.84 7.90 4.59
C GLU A 24 -7.36 7.93 4.21
N MET A 25 -6.47 7.43 5.09
CA MET A 25 -5.04 7.29 4.74
C MET A 25 -4.84 6.44 3.49
N LEU A 26 -5.57 5.32 3.38
CA LEU A 26 -5.47 4.43 2.22
C LEU A 26 -5.96 5.11 0.92
N ASN A 27 -7.02 5.90 0.99
CA ASN A 27 -7.51 6.70 -0.16
C ASN A 27 -6.51 7.78 -0.56
N ILE A 28 -6.00 8.56 0.40
CA ILE A 28 -5.02 9.61 0.14
C ILE A 28 -3.77 9.03 -0.51
N THR A 29 -3.23 7.92 0.03
CA THR A 29 -2.04 7.28 -0.54
C THR A 29 -2.26 6.72 -1.94
N ASN A 30 -3.48 6.25 -2.26
CA ASN A 30 -3.84 5.82 -3.61
C ASN A 30 -3.85 6.97 -4.61
N GLU A 31 -4.43 8.12 -4.24
CA GLU A 31 -4.43 9.30 -5.11
C GLU A 31 -3.01 9.88 -5.28
N MET A 32 -2.22 9.91 -4.20
CA MET A 32 -0.81 10.30 -4.28
C MET A 32 -0.02 9.38 -5.23
N PHE A 33 -0.25 8.07 -5.16
CA PHE A 33 0.41 7.10 -6.03
C PHE A 33 0.05 7.30 -7.51
N LYS A 34 -1.23 7.46 -7.82
CA LYS A 34 -1.70 7.72 -9.19
C LYS A 34 -1.06 8.98 -9.76
N GLU A 35 -1.06 10.06 -9.01
CA GLU A 35 -0.50 11.34 -9.46
C GLU A 35 1.02 11.25 -9.63
N SER A 36 1.74 10.66 -8.69
CA SER A 36 3.20 10.51 -8.79
C SER A 36 3.60 9.64 -9.98
N LYS A 37 2.87 8.55 -10.25
CA LYS A 37 3.03 7.73 -11.44
C LYS A 37 2.74 8.54 -12.71
N ARG A 38 1.62 9.28 -12.76
CA ARG A 38 1.26 10.11 -13.91
C ARG A 38 2.37 11.10 -14.27
N VAL A 39 2.88 11.83 -13.28
CA VAL A 39 3.95 12.80 -13.51
C VAL A 39 5.22 12.11 -13.98
N LEU A 40 5.64 11.02 -13.35
CA LEU A 40 6.87 10.32 -13.70
C LEU A 40 6.82 9.64 -15.08
N ARG A 41 5.67 9.05 -15.43
CA ARG A 41 5.55 8.11 -16.54
C ARG A 41 4.79 8.64 -17.76
N GLU A 42 3.91 9.62 -17.55
CA GLU A 42 2.95 10.03 -18.58
C GLU A 42 3.03 11.54 -18.91
N SER A 43 3.74 12.33 -18.07
CA SER A 43 3.87 13.77 -18.26
C SER A 43 5.27 14.16 -18.74
N ASP A 44 5.34 15.17 -19.61
CA ASP A 44 6.60 15.83 -20.01
C ASP A 44 6.90 17.05 -19.12
N SER A 45 6.04 17.36 -18.15
CA SER A 45 6.25 18.38 -17.13
C SER A 45 6.33 17.74 -15.75
N ASN A 46 7.12 18.33 -14.85
CA ASN A 46 7.23 17.88 -13.46
C ASN A 46 6.14 18.52 -12.58
N GLU A 47 5.04 18.96 -13.18
CA GLU A 47 3.93 19.63 -12.47
C GLU A 47 2.96 18.61 -11.88
N PHE A 48 2.74 18.75 -10.57
CA PHE A 48 1.76 18.00 -9.82
C PHE A 48 0.46 18.80 -9.73
N THR A 49 -0.69 18.13 -9.76
CA THR A 49 -2.01 18.79 -9.65
C THR A 49 -2.30 19.30 -8.24
N TYR A 50 -1.53 18.84 -7.24
CA TYR A 50 -1.62 19.26 -5.84
C TYR A 50 -0.26 19.11 -5.12
N ASP A 51 -0.14 19.75 -3.96
CA ASP A 51 1.07 19.61 -3.12
C ASP A 51 1.08 18.24 -2.42
N VAL A 52 2.04 17.41 -2.80
CA VAL A 52 2.22 16.06 -2.21
C VAL A 52 2.65 16.16 -0.73
N ASN A 53 3.38 17.21 -0.33
CA ASN A 53 3.78 17.40 1.05
C ASN A 53 2.58 17.70 1.96
N GLU A 54 1.59 18.44 1.47
CA GLU A 54 0.34 18.64 2.22
C GLU A 54 -0.40 17.33 2.47
N GLN A 55 -0.41 16.42 1.49
CA GLN A 55 -1.02 15.11 1.67
C GLN A 55 -0.24 14.25 2.67
N ASP A 56 1.08 14.29 2.64
CA ASP A 56 1.92 13.62 3.61
C ASP A 56 1.67 14.12 5.05
N ILE A 57 1.54 15.43 5.25
CA ILE A 57 1.18 16.02 6.54
C ILE A 57 -0.17 15.46 7.04
N LYS A 58 -1.16 15.31 6.15
CA LYS A 58 -2.48 14.71 6.49
C LYS A 58 -2.33 13.25 6.90
N ILE A 59 -1.55 12.45 6.15
CA ILE A 59 -1.29 11.04 6.48
C ILE A 59 -0.66 10.92 7.86
N ASN A 60 0.37 11.71 8.14
CA ASN A 60 1.07 11.75 9.42
C ASN A 60 0.15 12.18 10.59
N LYS A 61 -0.80 13.10 10.32
CA LYS A 61 -1.83 13.48 11.30
C LYS A 61 -2.76 12.31 11.59
N PHE A 62 -3.33 11.68 10.55
CA PHE A 62 -4.20 10.52 10.70
C PHE A 62 -3.50 9.37 11.42
N GLN A 63 -2.24 9.09 11.13
CA GLN A 63 -1.48 8.04 11.82
C GLN A 63 -1.45 8.28 13.33
N ARG A 64 -1.20 9.52 13.78
CA ARG A 64 -1.18 9.87 15.21
C ARG A 64 -2.56 9.77 15.83
N GLU A 65 -3.60 10.23 15.12
CA GLU A 65 -4.99 10.18 15.58
C GLU A 65 -5.47 8.73 15.73
N VAL A 66 -5.24 7.88 14.72
CA VAL A 66 -5.59 6.45 14.76
C VAL A 66 -4.92 5.76 15.95
N ARG A 67 -3.62 5.98 16.17
CA ARG A 67 -2.90 5.40 17.31
C ARG A 67 -3.46 5.86 18.64
N LYS A 68 -3.78 7.15 18.76
CA LYS A 68 -4.37 7.73 19.97
C LYS A 68 -5.76 7.15 20.24
N ASP A 69 -6.61 7.08 19.22
CA ASP A 69 -7.98 6.57 19.36
C ASP A 69 -7.98 5.08 19.73
N VAL A 70 -7.13 4.26 19.08
CA VAL A 70 -6.96 2.84 19.44
C VAL A 70 -6.48 2.69 20.88
N PHE A 71 -5.44 3.44 21.27
CA PHE A 71 -4.90 3.38 22.63
C PHE A 71 -5.96 3.74 23.70
N ASN A 72 -6.66 4.86 23.50
CA ASN A 72 -7.69 5.31 24.43
C ASN A 72 -8.86 4.31 24.50
N HIS A 73 -9.28 3.76 23.36
CA HIS A 73 -10.34 2.78 23.30
C HIS A 73 -9.97 1.51 24.10
N LEU A 74 -8.79 0.95 23.86
CA LEU A 74 -8.34 -0.26 24.54
C LEU A 74 -8.12 -0.04 26.04
N ALA A 75 -7.73 1.16 26.44
CA ALA A 75 -7.61 1.50 27.87
C ALA A 75 -8.97 1.56 28.60
N MET A 76 -10.06 1.85 27.87
CA MET A 76 -11.41 1.99 28.44
C MET A 76 -12.26 0.71 28.30
N SER A 77 -12.11 -0.03 27.19
CA SER A 77 -12.99 -1.15 26.81
C SER A 77 -12.48 -2.52 27.25
N GLY A 78 -11.29 -2.60 27.84
CA GLY A 78 -10.71 -3.88 28.28
C GLY A 78 -10.29 -4.78 27.10
N ASN A 79 -10.44 -6.11 27.25
CA ASN A 79 -9.86 -7.08 26.32
C ASN A 79 -10.74 -7.45 25.11
N GLU A 80 -12.00 -7.05 25.08
CA GLU A 80 -12.97 -7.52 24.08
C GLU A 80 -12.57 -7.14 22.65
N GLU A 81 -12.02 -5.95 22.45
CA GLU A 81 -11.60 -5.45 21.13
C GLU A 81 -10.08 -5.36 20.93
N LEU A 82 -9.31 -5.97 21.84
CA LEU A 82 -7.85 -5.94 21.81
C LEU A 82 -7.28 -6.38 20.46
N SER A 83 -7.79 -7.47 19.87
CA SER A 83 -7.31 -7.98 18.59
C SER A 83 -7.52 -6.99 17.45
N SER A 84 -8.68 -6.36 17.39
CA SER A 84 -9.05 -5.38 16.36
C SER A 84 -8.25 -4.09 16.48
N GLY A 85 -8.08 -3.58 17.71
CA GLY A 85 -7.25 -2.41 17.98
C GLY A 85 -5.78 -2.64 17.60
N MET A 86 -5.22 -3.78 17.96
CA MET A 86 -3.85 -4.14 17.61
C MET A 86 -3.65 -4.27 16.08
N ILE A 87 -4.66 -4.77 15.35
CA ILE A 87 -4.64 -4.79 13.89
C ILE A 87 -4.58 -3.37 13.33
N LEU A 88 -5.47 -2.47 13.75
CA LEU A 88 -5.47 -1.07 13.29
C LEU A 88 -4.15 -0.36 13.62
N ALA A 89 -3.65 -0.51 14.85
CA ALA A 89 -2.38 0.07 15.28
C ALA A 89 -1.18 -0.45 14.45
N SER A 90 -1.26 -1.67 13.96
CA SER A 90 -0.22 -2.26 13.09
C SER A 90 -0.30 -1.74 11.65
N ILE A 91 -1.49 -1.82 11.04
CA ILE A 91 -1.63 -1.46 9.62
C ILE A 91 -1.48 0.04 9.35
N VAL A 92 -1.75 0.90 10.33
CA VAL A 92 -1.56 2.34 10.16
C VAL A 92 -0.11 2.70 9.85
N ILE A 93 0.85 1.87 10.28
CA ILE A 93 2.26 2.01 9.92
C ILE A 93 2.47 1.65 8.44
N ASP A 94 1.83 0.57 7.97
CA ASP A 94 1.90 0.19 6.55
C ASP A 94 1.32 1.28 5.65
N LEU A 95 0.23 1.93 6.08
CA LEU A 95 -0.42 3.02 5.33
C LEU A 95 0.49 4.26 5.21
N GLU A 96 1.15 4.65 6.29
CA GLU A 96 2.13 5.75 6.26
C GLU A 96 3.34 5.39 5.38
N ARG A 97 3.86 4.16 5.46
CA ARG A 97 4.95 3.70 4.60
C ARG A 97 4.60 3.71 3.11
N ILE A 98 3.35 3.45 2.74
CA ILE A 98 2.89 3.62 1.35
C ILE A 98 3.05 5.09 0.93
N GLY A 99 2.67 6.04 1.78
CA GLY A 99 2.87 7.47 1.55
C GLY A 99 4.35 7.83 1.36
N ASP A 100 5.21 7.36 2.25
CA ASP A 100 6.67 7.58 2.16
C ASP A 100 7.26 7.07 0.84
N PHE A 101 6.94 5.83 0.44
CA PHE A 101 7.43 5.30 -0.84
C PHE A 101 6.83 6.00 -2.05
N THR A 102 5.64 6.57 -1.91
CA THR A 102 5.06 7.41 -2.96
C THR A 102 5.82 8.74 -3.11
N LYS A 103 6.26 9.36 -2.01
CA LYS A 103 7.15 10.53 -2.07
C LYS A 103 8.45 10.23 -2.78
N ASN A 104 9.03 9.04 -2.60
CA ASN A 104 10.22 8.67 -3.35
C ASN A 104 9.97 8.67 -4.88
N ILE A 105 8.75 8.32 -5.33
CA ILE A 105 8.37 8.43 -6.75
C ILE A 105 8.31 9.90 -7.18
N VAL A 106 7.77 10.78 -6.33
CA VAL A 106 7.75 12.24 -6.57
C VAL A 106 9.17 12.79 -6.73
N GLU A 107 10.09 12.41 -5.85
CA GLU A 107 11.50 12.82 -5.92
C GLU A 107 12.17 12.39 -7.23
N ILE A 108 11.87 11.18 -7.72
CA ILE A 108 12.33 10.73 -9.03
C ILE A 108 11.75 11.62 -10.12
N ALA A 109 10.43 11.86 -10.11
CA ALA A 109 9.75 12.69 -11.11
C ALA A 109 10.30 14.13 -11.17
N GLN A 110 10.67 14.69 -10.01
CA GLN A 110 11.27 16.03 -9.92
C GLN A 110 12.72 16.06 -10.39
N SER A 111 13.45 14.97 -10.21
CA SER A 111 14.89 14.90 -10.52
C SER A 111 15.19 14.37 -11.94
N HIS A 112 14.31 13.57 -12.52
CA HIS A 112 14.48 13.00 -13.85
C HIS A 112 13.98 14.00 -14.91
N PRO A 113 14.82 14.34 -15.93
CA PRO A 113 14.53 15.48 -16.81
C PRO A 113 13.40 15.24 -17.82
N GLN A 114 12.98 14.00 -17.99
CA GLN A 114 11.96 13.59 -18.97
C GLN A 114 11.13 12.46 -18.39
N ARG A 115 10.07 12.06 -19.11
CA ARG A 115 9.32 10.84 -18.76
C ARG A 115 10.25 9.65 -18.60
N LEU A 116 10.07 8.90 -17.54
CA LEU A 116 10.85 7.69 -17.31
C LEU A 116 10.36 6.57 -18.22
N HIS A 117 11.23 6.11 -19.12
CA HIS A 117 11.03 4.93 -19.95
C HIS A 117 11.86 3.77 -19.44
N ALA A 118 11.37 2.56 -19.63
CA ALA A 118 12.02 1.35 -19.14
C ALA A 118 12.77 0.57 -20.26
N GLY A 119 13.01 1.19 -21.42
CA GLY A 119 13.70 0.54 -22.56
C GLY A 119 12.99 -0.74 -22.97
N ASP A 120 13.73 -1.83 -23.13
CA ASP A 120 13.20 -3.14 -23.52
C ASP A 120 12.25 -3.75 -22.46
N PHE A 121 12.23 -3.19 -21.25
CA PHE A 121 11.37 -3.63 -20.14
C PHE A 121 10.02 -2.90 -20.07
N GLU A 122 9.70 -2.03 -20.97
CA GLU A 122 8.53 -1.15 -20.90
C GLU A 122 7.21 -1.91 -20.71
N ASP A 123 6.95 -2.94 -21.51
CA ASP A 123 5.72 -3.74 -21.41
C ASP A 123 5.56 -4.47 -20.06
N GLU A 124 6.67 -4.93 -19.50
CA GLU A 124 6.66 -5.60 -18.20
C GLU A 124 6.46 -4.61 -17.05
N LEU A 125 7.09 -3.42 -17.14
CA LEU A 125 6.88 -2.33 -16.21
C LEU A 125 5.40 -1.91 -16.17
N ILE A 126 4.77 -1.72 -17.34
CA ILE A 126 3.33 -1.40 -17.44
C ILE A 126 2.46 -2.48 -16.74
N LYS A 127 2.79 -3.76 -16.89
CA LYS A 127 2.08 -4.85 -16.20
C LYS A 127 2.25 -4.77 -14.68
N LEU A 128 3.45 -4.44 -14.20
CA LEU A 128 3.73 -4.26 -12.79
C LEU A 128 3.00 -3.04 -12.21
N GLU A 129 3.00 -1.92 -12.90
CA GLU A 129 2.28 -0.70 -12.53
C GLU A 129 0.77 -0.96 -12.39
N ARG A 130 0.16 -1.57 -13.41
CA ARG A 130 -1.26 -1.97 -13.39
C ARG A 130 -1.56 -2.94 -12.25
N GLY A 131 -0.65 -3.87 -11.96
CA GLY A 131 -0.79 -4.79 -10.84
C GLY A 131 -0.78 -4.08 -9.48
N VAL A 132 0.03 -3.03 -9.30
CA VAL A 132 0.03 -2.21 -8.08
C VAL A 132 -1.27 -1.40 -7.99
N GLU A 133 -1.72 -0.77 -9.08
CA GLU A 133 -2.99 0.00 -9.13
C GLU A 133 -4.20 -0.89 -8.80
N ASP A 134 -4.29 -2.08 -9.41
CA ASP A 134 -5.35 -3.04 -9.11
C ASP A 134 -5.29 -3.49 -7.64
N THR A 135 -4.08 -3.73 -7.13
CA THR A 135 -3.89 -4.08 -5.72
C THR A 135 -4.39 -2.97 -4.80
N PHE A 136 -4.16 -1.69 -5.11
CA PHE A 136 -4.72 -0.55 -4.36
C PHE A 136 -6.25 -0.59 -4.33
N GLY A 137 -6.88 -0.59 -5.50
CA GLY A 137 -8.35 -0.56 -5.61
C GLY A 137 -9.01 -1.73 -4.87
N ARG A 138 -8.46 -2.93 -5.04
CA ARG A 138 -8.98 -4.13 -4.38
C ARG A 138 -8.67 -4.18 -2.87
N THR A 139 -7.54 -3.63 -2.42
CA THR A 139 -7.25 -3.48 -0.99
C THR A 139 -8.24 -2.53 -0.33
N ILE A 140 -8.52 -1.37 -0.96
CA ILE A 140 -9.55 -0.42 -0.51
C ILE A 140 -10.90 -1.12 -0.38
N TYR A 141 -11.32 -1.87 -1.41
CA TYR A 141 -12.57 -2.62 -1.39
C TYR A 141 -12.61 -3.66 -0.26
N CYS A 142 -11.59 -4.50 -0.16
CA CYS A 142 -11.51 -5.54 0.86
C CYS A 142 -11.52 -4.98 2.28
N PHE A 143 -10.76 -3.91 2.51
CA PHE A 143 -10.66 -3.26 3.81
C PHE A 143 -11.98 -2.62 4.21
N LYS A 144 -12.62 -1.84 3.30
CA LYS A 144 -13.90 -1.20 3.54
C LYS A 144 -15.01 -2.19 3.87
N ASN A 145 -15.09 -3.30 3.11
CA ASN A 145 -16.18 -4.26 3.18
C ASN A 145 -15.88 -5.48 4.06
N SER A 146 -14.66 -5.56 4.63
CA SER A 146 -14.18 -6.74 5.36
C SER A 146 -14.37 -8.05 4.59
N ASP A 147 -14.14 -8.00 3.25
CA ASP A 147 -14.36 -9.15 2.37
C ASP A 147 -13.13 -10.09 2.42
N GLU A 148 -13.22 -11.09 3.31
CA GLU A 148 -12.16 -12.10 3.49
C GLU A 148 -11.89 -12.90 2.20
N LYS A 149 -12.94 -13.19 1.41
CA LYS A 149 -12.80 -13.99 0.18
C LYS A 149 -12.07 -13.20 -0.90
N ALA A 150 -12.46 -11.95 -1.12
CA ALA A 150 -11.78 -11.07 -2.06
C ALA A 150 -10.31 -10.83 -1.64
N ALA A 151 -10.05 -10.56 -0.35
CA ALA A 151 -8.71 -10.38 0.18
C ALA A 151 -7.83 -11.64 0.01
N PHE A 152 -8.37 -12.83 0.26
CA PHE A 152 -7.66 -14.09 0.04
C PHE A 152 -7.28 -14.31 -1.42
N ASN A 153 -8.18 -13.99 -2.35
CA ASN A 153 -7.94 -14.11 -3.80
C ASN A 153 -6.85 -13.11 -4.24
N LEU A 154 -6.95 -11.85 -3.81
CA LEU A 154 -5.96 -10.82 -4.11
C LEU A 154 -4.55 -11.22 -3.64
N LEU A 155 -4.42 -11.75 -2.42
CA LEU A 155 -3.13 -12.19 -1.87
C LEU A 155 -2.50 -13.35 -2.66
N LYS A 156 -3.29 -14.14 -3.40
CA LYS A 156 -2.78 -15.24 -4.23
C LYS A 156 -2.38 -14.79 -5.63
N GLU A 157 -3.18 -13.94 -6.23
CA GLU A 157 -3.09 -13.58 -7.64
C GLU A 157 -1.75 -12.94 -8.00
N TYR A 158 -1.31 -11.98 -7.23
CA TYR A 158 -0.11 -11.18 -7.54
C TYR A 158 1.18 -11.66 -6.86
N LYS A 159 1.29 -12.94 -6.52
CA LYS A 159 2.54 -13.49 -5.92
C LYS A 159 3.77 -13.35 -6.80
N TRP A 160 3.58 -13.39 -8.11
CA TRP A 160 4.65 -13.33 -9.10
C TRP A 160 5.35 -11.96 -9.12
N MET A 161 4.64 -10.88 -8.81
CA MET A 161 5.16 -9.51 -8.91
C MET A 161 6.42 -9.28 -8.07
N SER A 162 6.47 -9.79 -6.84
CA SER A 162 7.65 -9.61 -5.99
C SER A 162 8.94 -10.13 -6.64
N ARG A 163 8.86 -11.28 -7.31
CA ARG A 163 9.99 -11.87 -8.03
C ARG A 163 10.34 -11.06 -9.28
N SER A 164 9.32 -10.59 -10.03
CA SER A 164 9.55 -9.76 -11.22
C SER A 164 10.26 -8.45 -10.87
N PHE A 165 9.86 -7.76 -9.80
CA PHE A 165 10.57 -6.59 -9.31
C PHE A 165 12.05 -6.90 -9.00
N ASP A 166 12.32 -8.00 -8.26
CA ASP A 166 13.69 -8.36 -7.89
C ASP A 166 14.55 -8.70 -9.10
N ASN A 167 14.02 -9.51 -10.02
CA ASN A 167 14.73 -9.89 -11.23
C ASN A 167 15.14 -8.67 -12.06
N LYS A 168 14.21 -7.72 -12.25
CA LYS A 168 14.52 -6.52 -13.05
C LYS A 168 15.50 -5.59 -12.35
N ILE A 169 15.36 -5.37 -11.05
CA ILE A 169 16.35 -4.58 -10.29
C ILE A 169 17.75 -5.22 -10.41
N GLN A 170 17.87 -6.54 -10.35
CA GLN A 170 19.14 -7.23 -10.53
C GLN A 170 19.69 -7.10 -11.95
N SER A 171 18.82 -7.19 -12.96
CA SER A 171 19.18 -6.99 -14.37
C SER A 171 19.75 -5.58 -14.59
N LEU A 172 19.11 -4.54 -14.04
CA LEU A 172 19.59 -3.16 -14.09
C LEU A 172 20.96 -2.99 -13.41
N MET A 173 21.15 -3.62 -12.23
CA MET A 173 22.44 -3.57 -11.51
C MET A 173 23.58 -4.24 -12.30
N ARG A 174 23.27 -5.23 -13.15
CA ARG A 174 24.25 -5.89 -14.02
C ARG A 174 24.48 -5.19 -15.34
N GLY A 175 23.74 -4.10 -15.62
CA GLY A 175 23.86 -3.36 -16.88
C GLY A 175 23.41 -4.17 -18.11
N GLU A 176 22.43 -5.06 -17.95
CA GLU A 176 21.96 -5.95 -19.02
C GLU A 176 21.12 -5.24 -20.10
N ASP A 177 20.66 -4.02 -19.83
CA ASP A 177 19.86 -3.21 -20.74
C ASP A 177 20.72 -2.06 -21.31
N SER A 178 21.17 -2.20 -22.56
CA SER A 178 22.00 -1.20 -23.23
C SER A 178 21.19 -0.03 -23.82
N THR A 179 19.87 -0.08 -23.79
CA THR A 179 19.00 0.99 -24.31
C THR A 179 18.83 2.14 -23.32
N LEU A 180 19.13 1.90 -22.05
CA LEU A 180 18.98 2.87 -20.96
C LEU A 180 20.27 3.67 -20.74
N THR A 181 20.11 4.98 -20.55
CA THR A 181 21.20 5.79 -19.97
C THR A 181 21.44 5.41 -18.51
N THR A 182 22.62 5.71 -17.99
CA THR A 182 22.92 5.48 -16.56
C THR A 182 21.89 6.15 -15.65
N GLY A 183 21.50 7.41 -15.94
CA GLY A 183 20.50 8.14 -15.17
C GLY A 183 19.12 7.45 -15.20
N SER A 184 18.68 7.03 -16.38
CA SER A 184 17.40 6.32 -16.53
C SER A 184 17.42 4.96 -15.84
N ALA A 185 18.53 4.21 -15.90
CA ALA A 185 18.67 2.92 -15.23
C ALA A 185 18.60 3.07 -13.71
N VAL A 186 19.26 4.11 -13.14
CA VAL A 186 19.20 4.42 -11.71
C VAL A 186 17.79 4.83 -11.29
N ALA A 187 17.15 5.76 -12.02
CA ALA A 187 15.78 6.20 -11.75
C ALA A 187 14.80 5.02 -11.80
N LEU A 188 14.91 4.14 -12.81
CA LEU A 188 14.09 2.95 -12.96
C LEU A 188 14.30 1.95 -11.80
N ALA A 189 15.54 1.74 -11.35
CA ALA A 189 15.82 0.85 -10.23
C ALA A 189 15.20 1.36 -8.92
N ILE A 190 15.28 2.68 -8.65
CA ILE A 190 14.66 3.31 -7.48
C ILE A 190 13.13 3.23 -7.59
N TYR A 191 12.57 3.51 -8.76
CA TYR A 191 11.13 3.41 -9.02
C TYR A 191 10.59 1.99 -8.78
N LEU A 192 11.23 0.97 -9.37
CA LEU A 192 10.87 -0.43 -9.15
C LEU A 192 10.96 -0.83 -7.67
N ARG A 193 11.95 -0.27 -6.95
CA ARG A 193 12.07 -0.48 -5.50
C ARG A 193 10.91 0.13 -4.74
N ALA A 194 10.50 1.36 -5.08
CA ALA A 194 9.35 2.03 -4.48
C ALA A 194 8.05 1.25 -4.76
N LEU A 195 7.79 0.86 -6.02
CA LEU A 195 6.63 0.04 -6.41
C LEU A 195 6.57 -1.28 -5.62
N LYS A 196 7.70 -1.98 -5.51
CA LYS A 196 7.79 -3.23 -4.73
C LYS A 196 7.44 -3.01 -3.25
N ARG A 197 7.89 -1.90 -2.65
CA ARG A 197 7.61 -1.60 -1.24
C ARG A 197 6.15 -1.22 -1.04
N ILE A 198 5.59 -0.35 -1.89
CA ILE A 198 4.15 -0.03 -1.88
C ILE A 198 3.32 -1.31 -1.98
N PHE A 199 3.63 -2.17 -2.95
CA PHE A 199 2.95 -3.45 -3.12
C PHE A 199 3.04 -4.35 -1.87
N ALA A 200 4.21 -4.41 -1.22
CA ALA A 200 4.38 -5.21 0.00
C ALA A 200 3.52 -4.68 1.16
N HIS A 201 3.47 -3.36 1.36
CA HIS A 201 2.64 -2.74 2.41
C HIS A 201 1.14 -2.89 2.12
N LEU A 202 0.69 -2.74 0.87
CA LEU A 202 -0.69 -3.05 0.47
C LEU A 202 -1.07 -4.49 0.78
N ARG A 203 -0.16 -5.45 0.56
CA ARG A 203 -0.39 -6.85 0.93
C ARG A 203 -0.49 -7.06 2.44
N ASN A 204 0.25 -6.31 3.25
CA ASN A 204 0.11 -6.34 4.69
C ASN A 204 -1.30 -5.86 5.10
N VAL A 205 -1.75 -4.71 4.58
CA VAL A 205 -3.11 -4.20 4.81
C VAL A 205 -4.17 -5.21 4.34
N THR A 206 -4.04 -5.76 3.13
CA THR A 206 -4.96 -6.81 2.63
C THR A 206 -4.97 -8.04 3.55
N SER A 207 -3.79 -8.45 4.04
CA SER A 207 -3.66 -9.64 4.89
C SER A 207 -4.32 -9.47 6.26
N SER A 208 -4.46 -8.24 6.76
CA SER A 208 -5.14 -7.95 8.02
C SER A 208 -6.64 -8.29 7.98
N VAL A 209 -7.23 -8.32 6.77
CA VAL A 209 -8.64 -8.72 6.59
C VAL A 209 -8.86 -10.22 6.84
N VAL A 210 -7.86 -11.05 6.55
CA VAL A 210 -7.98 -12.53 6.60
C VAL A 210 -7.14 -13.17 7.70
N ASN A 211 -6.17 -12.48 8.25
CA ASN A 211 -5.24 -13.02 9.25
C ASN A 211 -5.44 -12.39 10.63
N PRO A 212 -5.21 -13.13 11.73
CA PRO A 212 -5.11 -12.55 13.07
C PRO A 212 -3.87 -11.63 13.17
N PHE A 213 -3.85 -10.75 14.15
CA PHE A 213 -2.80 -9.75 14.37
C PHE A 213 -1.38 -10.30 14.20
N HIS A 214 -1.04 -11.40 14.86
CA HIS A 214 0.30 -12.01 14.80
C HIS A 214 0.68 -12.61 13.45
N ARG A 215 -0.22 -12.59 12.47
CA ARG A 215 -0.01 -13.11 11.12
C ARG A 215 -0.21 -12.06 10.01
N ILE A 216 -0.29 -10.80 10.35
CA ILE A 216 -0.30 -9.73 9.34
C ILE A 216 0.99 -9.84 8.51
N GLY A 217 0.88 -9.74 7.19
CA GLY A 217 1.98 -9.91 6.24
C GLY A 217 2.32 -11.36 5.86
N PHE A 218 1.80 -12.35 6.57
CA PHE A 218 2.03 -13.76 6.26
C PHE A 218 0.93 -14.37 5.37
N LYS A 219 1.24 -15.48 4.74
CA LYS A 219 0.27 -16.24 3.94
C LYS A 219 -0.92 -16.66 4.80
N PRO A 220 -2.17 -16.49 4.32
CA PRO A 220 -3.35 -16.97 5.03
C PRO A 220 -3.27 -18.49 5.24
N LYS A 221 -3.64 -18.96 6.43
CA LYS A 221 -3.85 -20.39 6.66
C LYS A 221 -5.13 -20.82 5.92
N LYS A 222 -5.08 -21.93 5.20
CA LYS A 222 -6.30 -22.57 4.73
C LYS A 222 -7.17 -22.92 5.95
N LYS A 223 -8.41 -22.44 6.01
CA LYS A 223 -9.38 -22.94 7.00
C LYS A 223 -9.44 -24.45 6.75
N LYS A 224 -9.07 -25.27 7.75
CA LYS A 224 -9.39 -26.72 7.71
C LYS A 224 -10.91 -26.81 7.53
N LYS A 225 -11.39 -27.51 6.50
CA LYS A 225 -12.78 -27.93 6.47
C LYS A 225 -13.01 -28.63 7.81
N LYS A 226 -13.95 -28.16 8.61
CA LYS A 226 -14.53 -29.01 9.67
C LYS A 226 -15.12 -30.20 8.89
N GLU A 227 -14.55 -31.37 9.05
CA GLU A 227 -15.22 -32.61 8.76
C GLU A 227 -16.35 -32.68 9.81
N ASP A 228 -17.58 -32.55 9.31
CA ASP A 228 -18.79 -32.85 10.07
C ASP A 228 -18.93 -34.36 10.20
#